data_b784a4daabd8daa27ab3cf3dbbedd1a5
#
_entry.id   b784a4daabd8daa27ab3cf3dbbedd1a5
#
_cell.length_a   1.000
_cell.length_b   1.000
_cell.length_c   1.000
_cell.angle_alpha   90.00
_cell.angle_beta   90.00
_cell.angle_gamma   90.00
#
_symmetry.space_group_name_H-M   'P 1'
#
loop_
_entity.id
_entity.type
_entity.pdbx_description
1 polymer ?
#
loop_
_entity_poly.entity_id
_entity_poly.type
_entity_poly.pdbx_seq_one_letter_code
_entity_poly.pdbx_strand_id
1 'polypeptide(L)'
;MKKMLLTGLLLVSAGVAFAVSDWRHGVREPLWPEGRIPNFQAHQIGAMTDEEKDADFLASPQRQMPYLEWFEAPAKPNGACMILVSGGGYQCCCDVGLIKLWKETFTKLGYQTVNLVYRTPRPKGLPVYQTAWEDGQRAVRLVRSQAAARGFDPEKIGVIGMSAGGHLVTMLATSALTPAYEKVDARDDLPCHVNVAIANAPAYNTLGAANGDARPQDGTTVVPTINPCFKFDAKTCPITFQHGANDVYTPNGSTLCYRELRKRKIPTELHIYADRGHGAFGLDRAVEFLNQIEFASKLAPEVDLMDRYASDAARGAYEKENVWPEGKMPDVRTNQCTPYLEWHLPKELKTRAIQIVYSGGGYVGNAPDGFEVAPMRRYLNGKGMAVVTMKYRTPRPAGLPKHQTAWEDLQRAIRIVRAKAPSKGLDPDRIGIMGSSAGGHLTLMGATSSRMRAYAPIDALDDVPCKVQWAIAIYPAYALTDGLDCHNTTGGNDDSAVLAPELLFDMDTPPTLFIHGDADGWAAMNSVKAWEQMRRMSVQSELHTLALRNHCFQRKASPGTGSYTWMDRAWEFLTAKGLNR
;
A
#
# COMPACT_ATOMS: atom_id res chain seq x y z
N MET A 1 -16.61 11.31 35.81
CA MET A 1 -16.48 10.50 34.61
C MET A 1 -15.75 11.27 33.52
N LYS A 2 -14.44 11.55 33.68
CA LYS A 2 -13.57 12.27 32.72
C LYS A 2 -12.08 11.90 32.96
N LYS A 3 -11.75 10.61 33.08
CA LYS A 3 -10.35 10.14 33.30
C LYS A 3 -10.08 8.74 32.73
N MET A 4 -10.64 8.43 31.55
CA MET A 4 -10.40 7.10 30.97
C MET A 4 -10.20 7.11 29.45
N LEU A 5 -9.38 8.06 28.94
CA LEU A 5 -9.07 8.10 27.50
C LEU A 5 -7.62 8.50 27.20
N LEU A 6 -6.70 8.33 28.17
CA LEU A 6 -5.28 8.71 27.99
C LEU A 6 -4.27 7.58 28.21
N THR A 7 -4.69 6.32 28.19
CA THR A 7 -3.79 5.19 28.52
C THR A 7 -3.34 4.34 27.31
N GLY A 8 -3.55 4.81 26.09
CA GLY A 8 -3.20 4.06 24.86
C GLY A 8 -1.91 4.48 24.15
N LEU A 9 -1.21 5.53 24.60
CA LEU A 9 -0.06 6.09 23.87
C LEU A 9 1.30 5.96 24.59
N LEU A 10 1.39 5.21 25.67
CA LEU A 10 2.59 5.18 26.56
C LEU A 10 3.30 3.83 26.63
N LEU A 11 3.16 2.95 25.65
CA LEU A 11 3.81 1.61 25.70
C LEU A 11 4.96 1.41 24.70
N VAL A 12 5.61 2.48 24.22
CA VAL A 12 6.87 2.36 23.45
C VAL A 12 8.01 3.20 24.05
N SER A 13 7.85 3.80 25.21
CA SER A 13 8.90 4.63 25.83
C SER A 13 9.50 4.09 27.13
N ALA A 14 9.27 2.84 27.49
CA ALA A 14 9.91 2.26 28.66
C ALA A 14 10.93 1.19 28.22
N GLY A 15 12.21 1.58 28.10
CA GLY A 15 13.29 0.61 28.20
C GLY A 15 14.34 0.55 27.09
N VAL A 16 14.73 1.66 26.47
CA VAL A 16 16.10 1.76 25.95
C VAL A 16 16.56 3.22 26.13
N ALA A 17 17.23 3.50 27.22
CA ALA A 17 18.14 4.62 27.27
C ALA A 17 19.28 4.31 26.29
N PHE A 18 19.07 4.55 24.99
CA PHE A 18 20.19 4.64 24.09
C PHE A 18 20.99 5.86 24.54
N ALA A 19 22.26 5.63 24.93
CA ALA A 19 23.24 6.67 24.90
C ALA A 19 22.98 7.46 23.61
N VAL A 20 22.78 8.76 23.71
CA VAL A 20 22.67 9.68 22.58
C VAL A 20 24.05 9.64 21.92
N SER A 21 24.31 8.56 21.17
CA SER A 21 25.46 8.51 20.30
C SER A 21 25.22 9.57 19.24
N ASP A 22 26.16 10.38 19.06
CA ASP A 22 26.33 11.58 18.26
C ASP A 22 26.07 11.37 16.74
N TRP A 23 24.91 10.83 16.39
CA TRP A 23 24.51 10.56 14.99
C TRP A 23 24.21 11.85 14.18
N ARG A 24 24.12 13.01 14.87
CA ARG A 24 23.93 14.35 14.32
C ARG A 24 25.27 15.04 14.01
N HIS A 25 26.17 14.39 13.28
CA HIS A 25 27.36 15.04 12.76
C HIS A 25 27.16 15.54 11.34
N GLY A 26 25.96 16.12 11.05
CA GLY A 26 25.71 16.76 9.77
C GLY A 26 26.28 18.18 9.71
N VAL A 27 26.79 18.57 8.55
CA VAL A 27 27.13 19.97 8.28
C VAL A 27 25.84 20.73 8.02
N ARG A 28 25.57 21.77 8.83
CA ARG A 28 24.39 22.60 8.68
C ARG A 28 24.62 23.72 7.68
N GLU A 29 23.71 23.89 6.73
CA GLU A 29 23.66 24.94 5.75
C GLU A 29 22.35 25.72 5.90
N PRO A 30 22.39 27.04 6.26
CA PRO A 30 21.17 27.85 6.34
C PRO A 30 20.45 27.89 4.98
N LEU A 31 19.11 27.82 5.00
CA LEU A 31 18.33 27.88 3.75
C LEU A 31 18.34 29.28 3.12
N TRP A 32 18.30 30.31 3.94
CA TRP A 32 18.10 31.69 3.50
C TRP A 32 19.31 32.57 3.85
N PRO A 33 19.63 33.54 2.99
CA PRO A 33 20.56 34.60 3.36
C PRO A 33 20.03 35.40 4.57
N GLU A 34 20.93 35.93 5.37
CA GLU A 34 20.58 36.74 6.52
C GLU A 34 19.64 37.90 6.15
N GLY A 35 18.57 38.08 6.90
CA GLY A 35 17.58 39.15 6.70
C GLY A 35 16.68 38.98 5.45
N ARG A 36 16.77 37.88 4.70
CA ARG A 36 16.02 37.68 3.44
C ARG A 36 15.08 36.45 3.46
N ILE A 37 14.52 36.13 4.63
CA ILE A 37 13.57 35.03 4.79
C ILE A 37 12.19 35.48 4.33
N PRO A 38 11.54 34.86 3.33
CA PRO A 38 10.18 35.19 2.92
C PRO A 38 9.18 34.96 4.05
N ASN A 39 8.12 35.76 4.10
CA ASN A 39 7.07 35.65 5.14
C ASN A 39 7.62 35.43 6.56
N PHE A 40 8.70 36.18 6.89
CA PHE A 40 9.35 36.08 8.18
C PHE A 40 8.37 36.40 9.32
N GLN A 41 8.29 35.50 10.30
CA GLN A 41 7.48 35.70 11.52
C GLN A 41 8.32 35.40 12.77
N ALA A 42 8.48 36.38 13.63
CA ALA A 42 9.35 36.29 14.80
C ALA A 42 9.00 35.13 15.75
N HIS A 43 7.72 34.74 15.82
CA HIS A 43 7.30 33.60 16.64
C HIS A 43 7.78 32.23 16.11
N GLN A 44 8.26 32.13 14.88
CA GLN A 44 8.84 30.91 14.31
C GLN A 44 10.35 30.80 14.57
N ILE A 45 10.98 31.86 15.04
CA ILE A 45 12.43 31.98 15.17
C ILE A 45 12.77 32.55 16.57
N GLY A 46 13.73 31.97 17.24
CA GLY A 46 14.21 32.38 18.55
C GLY A 46 14.19 31.26 19.60
N ALA A 47 14.58 31.57 20.81
CA ALA A 47 14.55 30.64 21.93
C ALA A 47 13.10 30.35 22.36
N MET A 48 12.83 29.08 22.72
CA MET A 48 11.58 28.70 23.37
C MET A 48 11.50 29.36 24.77
N THR A 49 10.33 29.83 25.17
CA THR A 49 10.06 30.21 26.55
C THR A 49 10.06 28.99 27.46
N ASP A 50 10.21 29.17 28.76
CA ASP A 50 10.20 28.04 29.70
C ASP A 50 8.83 27.36 29.72
N GLU A 51 7.72 28.10 29.59
CA GLU A 51 6.38 27.53 29.42
C GLU A 51 6.21 26.70 28.15
N GLU A 52 6.86 27.07 27.05
CA GLU A 52 6.86 26.32 25.81
C GLU A 52 7.71 25.02 25.93
N LYS A 53 8.73 25.00 26.80
CA LYS A 53 9.54 23.78 27.06
C LYS A 53 8.82 22.78 27.95
N ASP A 54 7.97 23.24 28.86
CA ASP A 54 7.22 22.42 29.81
C ASP A 54 5.89 21.92 29.25
N ALA A 55 5.45 22.46 28.10
CA ALA A 55 4.22 22.01 27.44
C ALA A 55 4.39 20.61 26.84
N ASP A 56 3.27 19.86 26.79
CA ASP A 56 3.22 18.55 26.12
C ASP A 56 3.79 18.66 24.71
N PHE A 57 4.64 17.69 24.32
CA PHE A 57 5.43 17.67 23.08
C PHE A 57 4.65 18.07 21.81
N LEU A 58 3.36 17.70 21.69
CA LEU A 58 2.50 18.11 20.57
C LEU A 58 1.90 19.52 20.73
N ALA A 59 1.90 20.07 21.93
CA ALA A 59 1.40 21.41 22.25
C ALA A 59 2.53 22.44 22.28
N SER A 60 3.79 22.02 22.38
CA SER A 60 4.96 22.87 22.45
C SER A 60 5.50 23.21 21.05
N PRO A 61 5.25 24.41 20.51
CA PRO A 61 5.78 24.80 19.22
C PRO A 61 7.29 24.98 19.28
N GLN A 62 8.05 24.14 18.54
CA GLN A 62 9.49 24.30 18.43
C GLN A 62 9.83 25.36 17.40
N ARG A 63 10.55 26.39 17.83
CA ARG A 63 11.02 27.47 16.97
C ARG A 63 12.37 27.08 16.36
N GLN A 64 12.46 27.08 15.05
CA GLN A 64 13.69 26.67 14.36
C GLN A 64 13.99 27.56 13.15
N MET A 65 15.23 28.04 13.08
CA MET A 65 15.78 28.59 11.84
C MET A 65 15.87 27.46 10.82
N PRO A 66 15.38 27.64 9.58
CA PRO A 66 15.40 26.57 8.59
C PRO A 66 16.82 26.34 8.05
N TYR A 67 17.22 25.07 7.95
CA TYR A 67 18.53 24.67 7.45
C TYR A 67 18.48 23.29 6.80
N LEU A 68 19.48 23.01 5.97
CA LEU A 68 19.82 21.65 5.56
C LEU A 68 20.88 21.09 6.51
N GLU A 69 20.69 19.84 6.95
CA GLU A 69 21.68 19.07 7.67
C GLU A 69 22.23 17.97 6.76
N TRP A 70 23.40 18.19 6.21
CA TRP A 70 24.08 17.26 5.31
C TRP A 70 24.78 16.18 6.10
N PHE A 71 24.48 14.92 5.80
CA PHE A 71 25.16 13.78 6.40
C PHE A 71 26.38 13.35 5.58
N GLU A 72 27.21 12.49 6.16
CA GLU A 72 28.39 11.93 5.50
C GLU A 72 28.01 11.26 4.18
N ALA A 73 28.92 11.36 3.21
CA ALA A 73 28.76 10.71 1.93
C ALA A 73 28.74 9.18 2.08
N PRO A 74 27.92 8.46 1.29
CA PRO A 74 27.87 7.02 1.34
C PRO A 74 29.19 6.39 0.86
N ALA A 75 29.60 5.28 1.47
CA ALA A 75 30.82 4.57 1.09
C ALA A 75 30.83 4.09 -0.38
N LYS A 76 29.65 3.81 -0.93
CA LYS A 76 29.45 3.44 -2.34
C LYS A 76 28.32 4.28 -2.91
N PRO A 77 28.62 5.46 -3.48
CA PRO A 77 27.58 6.34 -4.04
C PRO A 77 26.84 5.70 -5.21
N ASN A 78 25.51 5.85 -5.21
CA ASN A 78 24.65 5.44 -6.33
C ASN A 78 24.28 6.61 -7.27
N GLY A 79 24.81 7.81 -7.00
CA GLY A 79 24.59 9.01 -7.79
C GLY A 79 23.26 9.71 -7.54
N ALA A 80 22.50 9.36 -6.50
CA ALA A 80 21.26 10.02 -6.14
C ALA A 80 21.32 10.66 -4.75
N CYS A 81 20.46 11.65 -4.51
CA CYS A 81 20.29 12.32 -3.22
C CYS A 81 18.87 12.10 -2.69
N MET A 82 18.73 11.91 -1.37
CA MET A 82 17.45 11.80 -0.69
C MET A 82 17.31 12.88 0.39
N ILE A 83 16.32 13.75 0.24
CA ILE A 83 15.96 14.76 1.25
C ILE A 83 14.99 14.14 2.23
N LEU A 84 15.33 14.17 3.50
CA LEU A 84 14.53 13.62 4.61
C LEU A 84 13.72 14.74 5.24
N VAL A 85 12.40 14.53 5.44
CA VAL A 85 11.47 15.56 5.91
C VAL A 85 10.63 15.01 7.06
N SER A 86 10.88 15.51 8.28
CA SER A 86 10.14 15.06 9.46
C SER A 86 8.70 15.55 9.47
N GLY A 87 7.83 14.86 10.24
CA GLY A 87 6.50 15.28 10.57
C GLY A 87 6.47 16.28 11.75
N GLY A 88 5.30 16.37 12.41
CA GLY A 88 5.08 17.24 13.57
C GLY A 88 3.99 18.27 13.36
N GLY A 89 3.04 18.03 12.43
CA GLY A 89 1.87 18.89 12.22
C GLY A 89 2.21 20.34 11.81
N TYR A 90 3.40 20.59 11.29
CA TYR A 90 3.99 21.93 11.10
C TYR A 90 4.20 22.72 12.39
N GLN A 91 4.09 22.08 13.56
CA GLN A 91 4.39 22.72 14.85
C GLN A 91 5.83 22.47 15.30
N CYS A 92 6.41 21.37 14.84
CA CYS A 92 7.80 20.99 15.12
C CYS A 92 8.38 20.15 13.99
N CYS A 93 9.71 19.94 13.99
CA CYS A 93 10.43 18.94 13.22
C CYS A 93 10.95 17.89 14.21
N CYS A 94 10.10 16.94 14.62
CA CYS A 94 10.31 16.17 15.83
C CYS A 94 10.61 14.68 15.64
N ASP A 95 10.54 14.12 14.42
CA ASP A 95 10.73 12.70 14.15
C ASP A 95 12.22 12.29 14.09
N VAL A 96 12.97 12.58 15.14
CA VAL A 96 14.43 12.35 15.20
C VAL A 96 14.80 10.88 14.95
N GLY A 97 14.06 9.95 15.55
CA GLY A 97 14.29 8.51 15.37
C GLY A 97 14.03 8.05 13.94
N LEU A 98 13.02 8.62 13.29
CA LEU A 98 12.66 8.31 11.92
C LEU A 98 13.70 8.87 10.92
N ILE A 99 14.16 10.10 11.12
CA ILE A 99 15.24 10.69 10.30
C ILE A 99 16.51 9.84 10.41
N LYS A 100 16.86 9.37 11.62
CA LYS A 100 17.99 8.45 11.82
C LYS A 100 17.83 7.15 11.02
N LEU A 101 16.67 6.50 11.11
CA LEU A 101 16.36 5.28 10.38
C LEU A 101 16.47 5.48 8.87
N TRP A 102 15.90 6.55 8.34
CA TRP A 102 15.96 6.85 6.90
C TRP A 102 17.37 7.20 6.45
N LYS A 103 18.09 8.03 7.20
CA LYS A 103 19.51 8.31 6.95
C LYS A 103 20.30 7.01 6.84
N GLU A 104 20.26 6.14 7.85
CA GLU A 104 21.02 4.89 7.88
C GLU A 104 20.67 3.99 6.69
N THR A 105 19.38 3.87 6.37
CA THR A 105 18.89 3.03 5.26
C THR A 105 19.36 3.57 3.92
N PHE A 106 19.11 4.84 3.62
CA PHE A 106 19.46 5.42 2.32
C PHE A 106 20.96 5.58 2.12
N THR A 107 21.73 5.93 3.17
CA THR A 107 23.20 5.97 3.09
C THR A 107 23.77 4.59 2.80
N LYS A 108 23.24 3.53 3.43
CA LYS A 108 23.64 2.13 3.16
C LYS A 108 23.32 1.72 1.71
N LEU A 109 22.26 2.24 1.13
CA LEU A 109 21.86 2.02 -0.27
C LEU A 109 22.64 2.90 -1.26
N GLY A 110 23.53 3.75 -0.79
CA GLY A 110 24.40 4.58 -1.62
C GLY A 110 23.86 5.99 -1.94
N TYR A 111 22.77 6.42 -1.33
CA TYR A 111 22.27 7.78 -1.51
C TYR A 111 23.05 8.80 -0.69
N GLN A 112 23.36 9.96 -1.25
CA GLN A 112 23.63 11.13 -0.44
C GLN A 112 22.37 11.48 0.34
N THR A 113 22.46 11.67 1.65
CA THR A 113 21.31 12.03 2.49
C THR A 113 21.45 13.43 3.07
N VAL A 114 20.34 14.14 3.15
CA VAL A 114 20.26 15.48 3.73
C VAL A 114 18.91 15.63 4.44
N ASN A 115 18.91 16.16 5.67
CA ASN A 115 17.70 16.43 6.43
C ASN A 115 17.27 17.89 6.22
N LEU A 116 16.01 18.10 5.86
CA LEU A 116 15.41 19.42 5.83
C LEU A 116 14.77 19.73 7.19
N VAL A 117 15.28 20.71 7.86
CA VAL A 117 14.65 21.33 9.03
C VAL A 117 13.97 22.60 8.56
N TYR A 118 12.65 22.55 8.42
CA TYR A 118 11.84 23.68 7.96
C TYR A 118 11.32 24.51 9.13
N ARG A 119 10.86 25.75 8.85
CA ARG A 119 10.33 26.66 9.87
C ARG A 119 9.10 26.09 10.56
N THR A 120 9.12 26.14 11.88
CA THR A 120 8.01 25.84 12.77
C THR A 120 7.96 26.87 13.91
N PRO A 121 6.85 27.07 14.61
CA PRO A 121 5.52 26.48 14.38
C PRO A 121 4.81 27.05 13.15
N ARG A 122 3.55 26.65 12.94
CA ARG A 122 2.68 27.12 11.83
C ARG A 122 2.70 28.64 11.71
N PRO A 123 2.71 29.21 10.49
CA PRO A 123 2.60 30.65 10.30
C PRO A 123 1.21 31.16 10.71
N LYS A 124 1.13 32.40 11.21
CA LYS A 124 -0.12 33.07 11.50
C LYS A 124 -0.62 33.83 10.27
N GLY A 125 -1.92 33.75 9.96
CA GLY A 125 -2.53 34.48 8.85
C GLY A 125 -2.22 33.94 7.46
N LEU A 126 -1.55 32.79 7.38
CA LEU A 126 -1.19 32.06 6.13
C LEU A 126 -1.66 30.61 6.23
N PRO A 127 -1.74 29.89 5.09
CA PRO A 127 -1.94 28.45 5.12
C PRO A 127 -0.92 27.76 6.03
N VAL A 128 -1.34 26.74 6.78
CA VAL A 128 -0.51 26.06 7.79
C VAL A 128 0.83 25.52 7.26
N TYR A 129 0.93 25.28 5.97
CA TYR A 129 2.10 24.74 5.28
C TYR A 129 2.96 25.81 4.61
N GLN A 130 2.52 27.09 4.55
CA GLN A 130 3.12 28.09 3.64
C GLN A 130 4.62 28.26 3.86
N THR A 131 5.07 28.54 5.08
CA THR A 131 6.49 28.77 5.35
C THR A 131 7.33 27.50 5.19
N ALA A 132 6.77 26.33 5.51
CA ALA A 132 7.42 25.06 5.27
C ALA A 132 7.56 24.75 3.76
N TRP A 133 6.58 25.15 2.95
CA TRP A 133 6.63 25.01 1.50
C TRP A 133 7.69 25.91 0.85
N GLU A 134 7.80 27.15 1.32
CA GLU A 134 8.88 28.07 0.93
C GLU A 134 10.25 27.44 1.22
N ASP A 135 10.43 26.96 2.44
CA ASP A 135 11.67 26.30 2.88
C ASP A 135 11.94 25.01 2.05
N GLY A 136 10.91 24.24 1.75
CA GLY A 136 11.00 23.03 0.94
C GLY A 136 11.47 23.30 -0.50
N GLN A 137 10.87 24.29 -1.18
CA GLN A 137 11.30 24.67 -2.53
C GLN A 137 12.74 25.21 -2.52
N ARG A 138 13.09 26.03 -1.53
CA ARG A 138 14.45 26.55 -1.37
C ARG A 138 15.44 25.41 -1.09
N ALA A 139 15.10 24.47 -0.24
CA ALA A 139 15.92 23.30 0.05
C ALA A 139 16.26 22.49 -1.21
N VAL A 140 15.27 22.21 -2.07
CA VAL A 140 15.51 21.48 -3.33
C VAL A 140 16.48 22.23 -4.24
N ARG A 141 16.35 23.56 -4.35
CA ARG A 141 17.29 24.40 -5.14
C ARG A 141 18.70 24.36 -4.57
N LEU A 142 18.86 24.47 -3.25
CA LEU A 142 20.16 24.35 -2.59
C LEU A 142 20.78 22.97 -2.78
N VAL A 143 20.01 21.90 -2.58
CA VAL A 143 20.46 20.52 -2.82
C VAL A 143 20.94 20.37 -4.27
N ARG A 144 20.16 20.85 -5.25
CA ARG A 144 20.53 20.80 -6.66
C ARG A 144 21.80 21.59 -6.95
N SER A 145 22.00 22.75 -6.31
CA SER A 145 23.23 23.55 -6.49
C SER A 145 24.50 22.86 -5.97
N GLN A 146 24.36 21.95 -5.02
CA GLN A 146 25.45 21.20 -4.40
C GLN A 146 25.76 19.87 -5.10
N ALA A 147 24.97 19.47 -6.10
CA ALA A 147 25.03 18.13 -6.70
C ALA A 147 26.44 17.77 -7.21
N ALA A 148 27.07 18.64 -7.98
CA ALA A 148 28.43 18.41 -8.52
C ALA A 148 29.47 18.30 -7.40
N ALA A 149 29.41 19.18 -6.38
CA ALA A 149 30.38 19.20 -5.28
C ALA A 149 30.24 17.96 -4.38
N ARG A 150 29.03 17.35 -4.32
CA ARG A 150 28.73 16.19 -3.48
C ARG A 150 28.64 14.86 -4.25
N GLY A 151 28.89 14.89 -5.57
CA GLY A 151 29.02 13.68 -6.38
C GLY A 151 27.70 12.96 -6.68
N PHE A 152 26.57 13.68 -6.80
CA PHE A 152 25.30 13.11 -7.25
C PHE A 152 24.73 13.87 -8.46
N ASP A 153 23.80 13.24 -9.16
CA ASP A 153 23.11 13.80 -10.33
C ASP A 153 22.03 14.81 -9.88
N PRO A 154 22.04 16.06 -10.36
CA PRO A 154 21.00 17.04 -10.04
C PRO A 154 19.58 16.64 -10.50
N GLU A 155 19.47 15.68 -11.42
CA GLU A 155 18.20 15.09 -11.86
C GLU A 155 17.85 13.77 -11.12
N LYS A 156 18.56 13.46 -10.03
CA LYS A 156 18.29 12.31 -9.15
C LYS A 156 18.12 12.76 -7.69
N ILE A 157 17.19 13.69 -7.47
CA ILE A 157 16.81 14.18 -6.14
C ILE A 157 15.47 13.61 -5.74
N GLY A 158 15.47 12.75 -4.72
CA GLY A 158 14.27 12.20 -4.08
C GLY A 158 13.95 12.90 -2.77
N VAL A 159 12.69 12.78 -2.35
CA VAL A 159 12.22 13.27 -1.04
C VAL A 159 11.42 12.19 -0.33
N ILE A 160 11.60 12.07 0.98
CA ILE A 160 10.80 11.20 1.85
C ILE A 160 10.29 12.00 3.04
N GLY A 161 9.01 11.86 3.37
CA GLY A 161 8.42 12.57 4.51
C GLY A 161 7.27 11.82 5.17
N MET A 162 7.01 12.15 6.44
CA MET A 162 5.91 11.60 7.21
C MET A 162 4.94 12.69 7.68
N SER A 163 3.63 12.38 7.77
CA SER A 163 2.62 13.29 8.36
C SER A 163 2.59 14.66 7.66
N ALA A 164 2.85 15.76 8.37
CA ALA A 164 3.05 17.08 7.76
C ALA A 164 4.22 17.09 6.77
N GLY A 165 5.32 16.36 7.06
CA GLY A 165 6.40 16.14 6.10
C GLY A 165 5.95 15.33 4.89
N GLY A 166 5.06 14.35 5.07
CA GLY A 166 4.42 13.61 3.97
C GLY A 166 3.56 14.50 3.06
N HIS A 167 2.84 15.46 3.65
CA HIS A 167 2.14 16.52 2.91
C HIS A 167 3.12 17.41 2.14
N LEU A 168 4.17 17.89 2.80
CA LEU A 168 5.18 18.76 2.18
C LEU A 168 5.86 18.07 0.98
N VAL A 169 6.28 16.79 1.11
CA VAL A 169 6.89 16.08 -0.02
C VAL A 169 5.90 15.83 -1.15
N THR A 170 4.60 15.65 -0.86
CA THR A 170 3.55 15.57 -1.88
C THR A 170 3.42 16.91 -2.62
N MET A 171 3.49 18.05 -1.92
CA MET A 171 3.49 19.38 -2.55
C MET A 171 4.73 19.58 -3.44
N LEU A 172 5.93 19.25 -2.96
CA LEU A 172 7.17 19.34 -3.74
C LEU A 172 7.13 18.47 -4.99
N ALA A 173 6.47 17.32 -4.91
CA ALA A 173 6.33 16.39 -6.02
C ALA A 173 5.28 16.80 -7.06
N THR A 174 4.26 17.59 -6.68
CA THR A 174 3.08 17.87 -7.53
C THR A 174 2.93 19.33 -7.94
N SER A 175 3.65 20.27 -7.31
CA SER A 175 3.41 21.71 -7.42
C SER A 175 4.69 22.51 -7.64
N ALA A 176 5.70 21.93 -8.30
CA ALA A 176 7.01 22.55 -8.46
C ALA A 176 6.99 23.81 -9.37
N LEU A 177 6.02 23.92 -10.27
CA LEU A 177 5.87 25.09 -11.15
C LEU A 177 5.08 26.24 -10.51
N THR A 178 4.55 26.05 -9.31
CA THR A 178 3.90 27.10 -8.53
C THR A 178 4.91 27.68 -7.53
N PRO A 179 5.39 28.93 -7.73
CA PRO A 179 6.34 29.54 -6.79
C PRO A 179 5.74 29.68 -5.40
N ALA A 180 6.44 29.21 -4.37
CA ALA A 180 6.06 29.40 -2.98
C ALA A 180 6.40 30.80 -2.46
N TYR A 181 7.40 31.44 -3.05
CA TYR A 181 7.93 32.73 -2.65
C TYR A 181 8.53 33.49 -3.86
N GLU A 182 8.74 34.79 -3.70
CA GLU A 182 9.45 35.64 -4.66
C GLU A 182 10.96 35.34 -4.61
N LYS A 183 11.62 35.43 -5.76
CA LYS A 183 13.05 35.17 -5.93
C LYS A 183 13.90 36.01 -4.96
N VAL A 184 14.78 35.34 -4.21
CA VAL A 184 15.66 35.97 -3.21
C VAL A 184 17.09 36.16 -3.75
N ASP A 185 17.65 35.15 -4.41
CA ASP A 185 19.00 35.21 -5.00
C ASP A 185 19.10 34.32 -6.24
N ALA A 186 20.31 34.24 -6.84
CA ALA A 186 20.55 33.47 -8.05
C ALA A 186 20.32 31.96 -7.90
N ARG A 187 20.32 31.40 -6.70
CA ARG A 187 19.98 29.99 -6.47
C ARG A 187 18.52 29.68 -6.79
N ASP A 188 17.65 30.71 -6.74
CA ASP A 188 16.24 30.58 -7.09
C ASP A 188 15.97 30.50 -8.60
N ASP A 189 17.01 30.65 -9.44
CA ASP A 189 16.96 30.32 -10.86
C ASP A 189 16.98 28.81 -11.12
N LEU A 190 17.45 28.02 -10.16
CA LEU A 190 17.46 26.56 -10.27
C LEU A 190 16.05 25.99 -10.11
N PRO A 191 15.74 24.89 -10.83
CA PRO A 191 14.47 24.21 -10.67
C PRO A 191 14.27 23.65 -9.24
N CYS A 192 13.05 23.74 -8.71
CA CYS A 192 12.72 23.15 -7.40
C CYS A 192 11.91 21.86 -7.50
N HIS A 193 11.78 21.26 -8.69
CA HIS A 193 11.14 19.95 -8.82
C HIS A 193 12.02 18.84 -8.23
N VAL A 194 11.38 17.83 -7.70
CA VAL A 194 12.00 16.56 -7.29
C VAL A 194 11.72 15.48 -8.31
N ASN A 195 12.47 14.39 -8.27
CA ASN A 195 12.36 13.34 -9.28
C ASN A 195 11.63 12.09 -8.78
N VAL A 196 11.44 11.98 -7.46
CA VAL A 196 10.63 10.95 -6.80
C VAL A 196 10.22 11.43 -5.42
N ALA A 197 9.04 11.00 -4.94
CA ALA A 197 8.60 11.26 -3.57
C ALA A 197 8.08 9.98 -2.87
N ILE A 198 8.35 9.89 -1.58
CA ILE A 198 7.86 8.85 -0.68
C ILE A 198 7.06 9.55 0.42
N ALA A 199 5.74 9.39 0.39
CA ALA A 199 4.82 10.05 1.31
C ALA A 199 4.27 9.03 2.33
N ASN A 200 4.79 9.07 3.56
CA ASN A 200 4.34 8.22 4.66
C ASN A 200 3.24 8.92 5.45
N ALA A 201 2.09 8.28 5.61
CA ALA A 201 0.94 8.76 6.38
C ALA A 201 0.71 10.29 6.20
N PRO A 202 0.65 10.82 4.95
CA PRO A 202 0.59 12.25 4.72
C PRO A 202 -0.69 12.82 5.34
N ALA A 203 -0.53 13.84 6.19
CA ALA A 203 -1.62 14.63 6.71
C ALA A 203 -2.07 15.68 5.67
N TYR A 204 -3.21 16.32 5.87
CA TYR A 204 -3.68 17.48 5.08
C TYR A 204 -3.85 17.27 3.57
N ASN A 205 -3.80 16.04 3.06
CA ASN A 205 -3.98 15.77 1.64
C ASN A 205 -5.42 16.01 1.14
N THR A 206 -6.39 16.14 2.04
CA THR A 206 -7.76 16.49 1.74
C THR A 206 -8.16 17.81 2.37
N LEU A 207 -9.12 18.51 1.75
CA LEU A 207 -9.81 19.61 2.42
C LEU A 207 -10.69 19.03 3.53
N GLY A 208 -10.47 19.47 4.74
CA GLY A 208 -11.29 19.21 5.90
C GLY A 208 -11.71 20.49 6.56
N ALA A 209 -12.50 20.39 7.64
CA ALA A 209 -12.97 21.54 8.40
C ALA A 209 -11.82 22.50 8.75
N ALA A 210 -12.10 23.75 8.72
CA ALA A 210 -11.29 24.94 9.01
C ALA A 210 -9.80 24.72 9.31
N ASN A 211 -8.91 25.18 8.44
CA ASN A 211 -7.44 25.21 8.56
C ASN A 211 -6.64 23.97 8.08
N GLY A 212 -7.20 23.10 7.25
CA GLY A 212 -6.47 21.95 6.72
C GLY A 212 -6.34 20.78 7.71
N ASP A 213 -6.95 20.85 8.85
CA ASP A 213 -7.10 19.75 9.80
C ASP A 213 -8.32 18.90 9.43
N ALA A 214 -8.22 18.15 8.34
CA ALA A 214 -9.17 17.09 8.07
C ALA A 214 -8.87 15.90 8.98
N ARG A 215 -9.23 16.00 10.24
CA ARG A 215 -9.57 14.79 10.99
C ARG A 215 -10.89 14.31 10.42
N PRO A 216 -10.98 13.08 9.87
CA PRO A 216 -12.29 12.54 9.56
C PRO A 216 -13.01 12.37 10.89
N GLN A 217 -13.92 13.24 11.16
CA GLN A 217 -14.99 12.87 12.04
C GLN A 217 -15.82 11.87 11.21
N ASP A 218 -15.84 10.62 11.70
CA ASP A 218 -16.80 9.59 11.32
C ASP A 218 -17.39 9.74 9.91
N GLY A 219 -16.83 9.02 9.05
CA GLY A 219 -17.14 8.56 7.71
C GLY A 219 -18.43 8.93 6.98
N THR A 220 -19.16 9.96 7.31
CA THR A 220 -20.57 9.94 6.94
C THR A 220 -21.05 10.97 5.94
N THR A 221 -20.36 12.07 5.55
CA THR A 221 -21.10 13.00 4.68
C THR A 221 -20.33 13.94 3.75
N VAL A 222 -19.03 14.01 3.77
CA VAL A 222 -18.33 14.87 2.82
C VAL A 222 -17.48 13.99 1.91
N VAL A 223 -17.79 14.00 0.60
CA VAL A 223 -16.86 13.42 -0.38
C VAL A 223 -15.53 14.15 -0.22
N PRO A 224 -14.47 13.49 0.27
CA PRO A 224 -13.21 14.16 0.50
C PRO A 224 -12.67 14.67 -0.82
N THR A 225 -12.29 15.94 -0.87
CA THR A 225 -11.65 16.55 -2.04
C THR A 225 -10.17 16.73 -1.78
N ILE A 226 -9.38 16.62 -2.83
CA ILE A 226 -7.92 16.84 -2.76
C ILE A 226 -7.68 18.29 -2.35
N ASN A 227 -6.69 18.49 -1.47
CA ASN A 227 -6.26 19.84 -1.10
C ASN A 227 -5.77 20.58 -2.35
N PRO A 228 -6.30 21.80 -2.65
CA PRO A 228 -5.96 22.54 -3.85
C PRO A 228 -4.51 23.07 -3.89
N CYS A 229 -3.74 22.87 -2.83
CA CYS A 229 -2.29 23.12 -2.85
C CYS A 229 -1.55 22.17 -3.84
N PHE A 230 -2.10 20.98 -4.11
CA PHE A 230 -1.56 20.05 -5.08
C PHE A 230 -2.01 20.41 -6.50
N LYS A 231 -1.09 20.88 -7.33
CA LYS A 231 -1.39 21.35 -8.69
C LYS A 231 -1.29 20.25 -9.76
N PHE A 232 -0.59 19.17 -9.46
CA PHE A 232 -0.31 18.10 -10.42
C PHE A 232 0.17 18.67 -11.77
N ASP A 233 1.17 19.51 -11.69
CA ASP A 233 1.73 20.24 -12.85
C ASP A 233 2.61 19.32 -13.73
N ALA A 234 3.17 19.90 -14.82
CA ALA A 234 3.98 19.16 -15.78
C ALA A 234 5.32 18.63 -15.21
N LYS A 235 5.70 19.02 -14.00
CA LYS A 235 6.86 18.50 -13.27
C LYS A 235 6.51 17.52 -12.17
N THR A 236 5.25 17.10 -12.10
CA THR A 236 4.81 16.07 -11.15
C THR A 236 5.60 14.77 -11.37
N CYS A 237 6.24 14.28 -10.34
CA CYS A 237 7.10 13.10 -10.38
C CYS A 237 6.40 11.82 -9.86
N PRO A 238 7.02 10.63 -10.01
CA PRO A 238 6.57 9.41 -9.38
C PRO A 238 6.45 9.53 -7.85
N ILE A 239 5.36 9.00 -7.28
CA ILE A 239 5.09 9.04 -5.84
C ILE A 239 4.63 7.68 -5.34
N THR A 240 5.18 7.21 -4.22
CA THR A 240 4.60 6.12 -3.43
C THR A 240 3.95 6.66 -2.15
N PHE A 241 2.73 6.23 -1.87
CA PHE A 241 1.99 6.54 -0.65
C PHE A 241 1.93 5.31 0.24
N GLN A 242 2.21 5.50 1.52
CA GLN A 242 2.14 4.45 2.53
C GLN A 242 1.31 4.97 3.70
N HIS A 243 0.19 4.31 4.02
CA HIS A 243 -0.78 4.83 4.97
C HIS A 243 -1.38 3.72 5.85
N GLY A 244 -1.65 4.02 7.10
CA GLY A 244 -2.42 3.13 7.97
C GLY A 244 -3.93 3.24 7.68
N ALA A 245 -4.64 2.11 7.62
CA ALA A 245 -6.09 2.12 7.41
C ALA A 245 -6.84 2.78 8.58
N ASN A 246 -6.26 2.70 9.79
CA ASN A 246 -6.81 3.26 11.03
C ASN A 246 -6.18 4.61 11.41
N ASP A 247 -5.52 5.27 10.45
CA ASP A 247 -4.90 6.58 10.69
C ASP A 247 -5.96 7.66 10.96
N VAL A 248 -5.65 8.53 11.92
CA VAL A 248 -6.47 9.71 12.23
C VAL A 248 -6.52 10.70 11.06
N TYR A 249 -5.48 10.75 10.23
CA TYR A 249 -5.47 11.44 8.95
C TYR A 249 -5.83 10.45 7.83
N THR A 250 -7.10 10.34 7.54
CA THR A 250 -7.64 9.31 6.64
C THR A 250 -6.78 8.98 5.41
N PRO A 251 -6.59 7.70 5.06
CA PRO A 251 -5.92 7.30 3.81
C PRO A 251 -6.64 7.75 2.53
N ASN A 252 -7.86 8.30 2.64
CA ASN A 252 -8.59 8.85 1.49
C ASN A 252 -7.76 9.90 0.73
N GLY A 253 -6.99 10.74 1.45
CA GLY A 253 -6.12 11.73 0.81
C GLY A 253 -5.06 11.08 -0.09
N SER A 254 -4.41 10.03 0.40
CA SER A 254 -3.45 9.24 -0.39
C SER A 254 -4.11 8.56 -1.57
N THR A 255 -5.31 7.98 -1.39
CA THR A 255 -6.09 7.33 -2.46
C THR A 255 -6.49 8.33 -3.55
N LEU A 256 -6.93 9.53 -3.20
CA LEU A 256 -7.28 10.56 -4.17
C LEU A 256 -6.06 11.06 -4.96
N CYS A 257 -4.92 11.31 -4.29
CA CYS A 257 -3.68 11.68 -4.96
C CYS A 257 -3.20 10.55 -5.90
N TYR A 258 -3.26 9.31 -5.45
CA TYR A 258 -2.97 8.12 -6.28
C TYR A 258 -3.82 8.11 -7.57
N ARG A 259 -5.14 8.34 -7.47
CA ARG A 259 -6.03 8.42 -8.63
C ARG A 259 -5.63 9.53 -9.60
N GLU A 260 -5.28 10.72 -9.08
CA GLU A 260 -4.85 11.84 -9.90
C GLU A 260 -3.53 11.57 -10.65
N LEU A 261 -2.58 10.88 -10.01
CA LEU A 261 -1.34 10.45 -10.66
C LEU A 261 -1.61 9.43 -11.77
N ARG A 262 -2.49 8.46 -11.52
CA ARG A 262 -2.91 7.48 -12.54
C ARG A 262 -3.53 8.13 -13.77
N LYS A 263 -4.45 9.09 -13.59
CA LYS A 263 -5.05 9.86 -14.70
C LYS A 263 -3.98 10.49 -15.61
N ARG A 264 -2.86 10.86 -15.03
CA ARG A 264 -1.70 11.46 -15.72
C ARG A 264 -0.66 10.45 -16.19
N LYS A 265 -0.90 9.16 -15.95
CA LYS A 265 0.05 8.06 -16.27
C LYS A 265 1.41 8.24 -15.59
N ILE A 266 1.44 8.84 -14.41
CA ILE A 266 2.64 8.99 -13.59
C ILE A 266 2.79 7.71 -12.74
N PRO A 267 3.95 7.04 -12.75
CA PRO A 267 4.18 5.85 -11.95
C PRO A 267 3.91 6.11 -10.46
N THR A 268 3.06 5.31 -9.84
CA THR A 268 2.65 5.52 -8.45
C THR A 268 2.33 4.20 -7.76
N GLU A 269 2.52 4.18 -6.46
CA GLU A 269 2.09 3.07 -5.60
C GLU A 269 1.23 3.58 -4.44
N LEU A 270 0.33 2.74 -3.99
CA LEU A 270 -0.51 2.96 -2.82
C LEU A 270 -0.48 1.73 -1.92
N HIS A 271 0.06 1.87 -0.73
CA HIS A 271 0.15 0.82 0.28
C HIS A 271 -0.67 1.22 1.51
N ILE A 272 -1.77 0.52 1.76
CA ILE A 272 -2.63 0.74 2.92
C ILE A 272 -2.56 -0.46 3.83
N TYR A 273 -2.08 -0.26 5.04
CA TYR A 273 -1.85 -1.30 6.05
C TYR A 273 -3.04 -1.40 7.01
N ALA A 274 -3.69 -2.57 7.06
CA ALA A 274 -4.98 -2.78 7.72
C ALA A 274 -5.01 -2.40 9.21
N ASP A 275 -3.94 -2.72 9.97
CA ASP A 275 -3.91 -2.55 11.43
C ASP A 275 -3.05 -1.38 11.90
N ARG A 276 -2.63 -0.50 10.98
CA ARG A 276 -1.75 0.61 11.31
C ARG A 276 -2.55 1.90 11.48
N GLY A 277 -2.17 2.65 12.52
CA GLY A 277 -2.59 4.03 12.73
C GLY A 277 -1.63 5.02 12.07
N HIS A 278 -1.49 6.20 12.67
CA HIS A 278 -0.56 7.23 12.19
C HIS A 278 0.89 6.83 12.45
N GLY A 279 1.72 6.81 11.41
CA GLY A 279 3.13 6.44 11.54
C GLY A 279 3.82 6.22 10.21
N ALA A 280 5.13 5.98 10.24
CA ALA A 280 5.91 5.58 9.08
C ALA A 280 6.03 4.04 9.04
N PHE A 281 5.68 3.47 7.91
CA PHE A 281 5.79 2.03 7.65
C PHE A 281 6.42 1.80 6.29
N GLY A 282 6.65 0.51 5.97
CA GLY A 282 6.93 0.07 4.61
C GLY A 282 8.14 0.72 3.97
N LEU A 283 9.21 0.99 4.74
CA LEU A 283 10.45 1.52 4.15
C LEU A 283 11.02 0.58 3.08
N ASP A 284 10.85 -0.71 3.26
CA ASP A 284 11.17 -1.74 2.26
C ASP A 284 10.32 -1.58 0.98
N ARG A 285 9.03 -1.21 1.09
CA ARG A 285 8.17 -0.90 -0.06
C ARG A 285 8.65 0.35 -0.79
N ALA A 286 9.08 1.35 -0.03
CA ALA A 286 9.69 2.54 -0.63
C ALA A 286 10.93 2.20 -1.44
N VAL A 287 11.80 1.32 -0.93
CA VAL A 287 13.00 0.84 -1.65
C VAL A 287 12.60 0.01 -2.88
N GLU A 288 11.62 -0.87 -2.78
CA GLU A 288 11.08 -1.63 -3.91
C GLU A 288 10.52 -0.72 -5.00
N PHE A 289 9.81 0.35 -4.63
CA PHE A 289 9.33 1.36 -5.57
C PHE A 289 10.47 2.08 -6.28
N LEU A 290 11.48 2.56 -5.55
CA LEU A 290 12.66 3.20 -6.13
C LEU A 290 13.39 2.27 -7.12
N ASN A 291 13.51 0.99 -6.79
CA ASN A 291 14.04 -0.01 -7.70
C ASN A 291 13.14 -0.19 -8.93
N GLN A 292 11.82 -0.32 -8.74
CA GLN A 292 10.86 -0.53 -9.82
C GLN A 292 10.88 0.58 -10.86
N ILE A 293 11.08 1.83 -10.45
CA ILE A 293 11.17 3.00 -11.35
C ILE A 293 12.61 3.32 -11.79
N GLU A 294 13.59 2.47 -11.44
CA GLU A 294 15.02 2.64 -11.76
C GLU A 294 15.61 3.99 -11.31
N PHE A 295 15.19 4.49 -10.15
CA PHE A 295 15.58 5.84 -9.70
C PHE A 295 17.09 6.01 -9.52
N ALA A 296 17.75 5.07 -8.83
CA ALA A 296 19.18 5.13 -8.56
C ALA A 296 19.99 4.00 -9.21
N SER A 297 19.34 2.90 -9.56
CA SER A 297 19.99 1.71 -10.13
C SER A 297 19.09 1.07 -11.17
N LYS A 298 19.68 0.41 -12.16
CA LYS A 298 18.92 -0.40 -13.12
C LYS A 298 18.32 -1.62 -12.42
N LEU A 299 17.16 -2.04 -12.91
CA LEU A 299 16.54 -3.30 -12.46
C LEU A 299 17.47 -4.48 -12.79
N ALA A 300 17.51 -5.43 -11.84
CA ALA A 300 18.04 -6.75 -12.13
C ALA A 300 17.15 -7.44 -13.19
N PRO A 301 17.71 -8.36 -14.00
CA PRO A 301 16.90 -9.13 -14.94
C PRO A 301 15.72 -9.81 -14.27
N GLU A 302 14.57 -9.83 -14.95
CA GLU A 302 13.40 -10.56 -14.47
C GLU A 302 13.68 -12.06 -14.39
N VAL A 303 13.23 -12.68 -13.33
CA VAL A 303 13.23 -14.14 -13.15
C VAL A 303 11.79 -14.66 -13.22
N ASP A 304 11.64 -15.89 -13.73
CA ASP A 304 10.36 -16.59 -13.65
C ASP A 304 10.10 -17.01 -12.20
N LEU A 305 8.97 -16.58 -11.64
CA LEU A 305 8.61 -16.91 -10.26
C LEU A 305 8.24 -18.39 -10.09
N MET A 306 7.95 -19.12 -11.18
CA MET A 306 7.84 -20.58 -11.15
C MET A 306 9.17 -21.23 -10.74
N ASP A 307 10.29 -20.68 -11.19
CA ASP A 307 11.63 -21.24 -10.90
C ASP A 307 12.10 -20.89 -9.48
N ARG A 308 11.71 -19.72 -8.96
CA ARG A 308 12.10 -19.27 -7.62
C ARG A 308 11.79 -20.28 -6.51
N TYR A 309 10.71 -21.04 -6.66
CA TYR A 309 10.25 -22.03 -5.67
C TYR A 309 10.28 -23.46 -6.24
N ALA A 310 10.99 -23.71 -7.32
CA ALA A 310 11.02 -25.01 -7.96
C ALA A 310 11.67 -26.10 -7.08
N SER A 311 12.68 -25.70 -6.27
CA SER A 311 13.37 -26.62 -5.34
C SER A 311 12.51 -27.05 -4.15
N ASP A 312 11.49 -26.28 -3.77
CA ASP A 312 10.68 -26.54 -2.57
C ASP A 312 9.57 -27.55 -2.83
N ALA A 313 9.42 -28.01 -4.07
CA ALA A 313 8.36 -28.91 -4.44
C ALA A 313 8.72 -29.85 -5.58
N ALA A 314 9.30 -30.96 -5.26
CA ALA A 314 8.73 -32.14 -5.86
C ALA A 314 7.22 -32.09 -5.52
N ARG A 315 6.32 -32.10 -6.53
CA ARG A 315 4.88 -32.24 -6.33
C ARG A 315 4.68 -33.43 -5.38
N GLY A 316 4.52 -33.14 -4.06
CA GLY A 316 4.30 -34.19 -3.07
C GLY A 316 3.03 -34.95 -3.42
N ALA A 317 2.85 -36.14 -2.90
CA ALA A 317 1.61 -36.88 -3.06
C ALA A 317 0.44 -35.96 -2.64
N TYR A 318 -0.50 -35.72 -3.54
CA TYR A 318 -1.70 -34.94 -3.27
C TYR A 318 -2.93 -35.84 -3.36
N GLU A 319 -3.88 -35.57 -2.49
CA GLU A 319 -5.20 -36.22 -2.54
C GLU A 319 -6.09 -35.38 -3.44
N LYS A 320 -6.67 -36.02 -4.46
CA LYS A 320 -7.59 -35.37 -5.40
C LYS A 320 -9.01 -35.82 -5.15
N GLU A 321 -9.95 -34.90 -5.17
CA GLU A 321 -11.38 -35.21 -5.02
C GLU A 321 -12.26 -34.30 -5.90
N ASN A 322 -13.38 -34.85 -6.37
CA ASN A 322 -14.36 -34.08 -7.13
C ASN A 322 -15.14 -33.15 -6.21
N VAL A 323 -15.49 -31.98 -6.72
CA VAL A 323 -16.31 -31.00 -5.99
C VAL A 323 -17.76 -31.50 -5.85
N TRP A 324 -18.28 -32.20 -6.84
CA TRP A 324 -19.65 -32.66 -6.90
C TRP A 324 -19.74 -34.19 -6.88
N PRO A 325 -20.74 -34.76 -6.17
CA PRO A 325 -21.07 -36.17 -6.33
C PRO A 325 -21.53 -36.44 -7.78
N GLU A 326 -21.33 -37.68 -8.22
CA GLU A 326 -21.74 -38.07 -9.54
C GLU A 326 -23.23 -37.83 -9.79
N GLY A 327 -23.54 -37.20 -10.93
CA GLY A 327 -24.91 -36.86 -11.33
C GLY A 327 -25.59 -35.74 -10.57
N LYS A 328 -24.91 -35.09 -9.57
CA LYS A 328 -25.53 -34.04 -8.73
C LYS A 328 -24.94 -32.65 -8.95
N MET A 329 -24.11 -32.45 -9.96
CA MET A 329 -23.54 -31.12 -10.28
C MET A 329 -24.65 -30.20 -10.81
N PRO A 330 -24.87 -29.00 -10.22
CA PRO A 330 -25.87 -28.06 -10.71
C PRO A 330 -25.41 -27.41 -12.03
N ASP A 331 -26.34 -26.84 -12.76
CA ASP A 331 -26.10 -26.06 -13.97
C ASP A 331 -25.10 -26.68 -14.97
N VAL A 332 -25.18 -28.00 -15.17
CA VAL A 332 -24.26 -28.74 -16.04
C VAL A 332 -24.28 -28.18 -17.45
N ARG A 333 -23.09 -27.95 -18.02
CA ARG A 333 -22.86 -27.61 -19.42
C ARG A 333 -21.87 -28.59 -20.02
N THR A 334 -22.19 -29.16 -21.15
CA THR A 334 -21.43 -30.25 -21.78
C THR A 334 -20.00 -29.87 -22.19
N ASN A 335 -19.72 -28.58 -22.37
CA ASN A 335 -18.42 -28.06 -22.75
C ASN A 335 -17.55 -27.62 -21.55
N GLN A 336 -18.03 -27.81 -20.30
CA GLN A 336 -17.26 -27.42 -19.12
C GLN A 336 -16.42 -28.60 -18.56
N CYS A 337 -15.27 -28.24 -17.97
CA CYS A 337 -14.46 -29.23 -17.27
C CYS A 337 -15.10 -29.67 -15.95
N THR A 338 -14.77 -30.87 -15.47
CA THR A 338 -15.15 -31.35 -14.15
C THR A 338 -14.34 -30.62 -13.07
N PRO A 339 -14.99 -29.98 -12.09
CA PRO A 339 -14.29 -29.28 -11.01
C PRO A 339 -13.78 -30.26 -9.96
N TYR A 340 -12.58 -29.97 -9.43
CA TYR A 340 -11.94 -30.80 -8.42
C TYR A 340 -11.06 -30.00 -7.47
N LEU A 341 -10.72 -30.60 -6.33
CA LEU A 341 -9.78 -30.12 -5.33
C LEU A 341 -8.54 -31.01 -5.30
N GLU A 342 -7.38 -30.43 -5.03
CA GLU A 342 -6.15 -31.15 -4.73
C GLU A 342 -5.58 -30.65 -3.41
N TRP A 343 -5.43 -31.54 -2.43
CA TRP A 343 -4.89 -31.25 -1.11
C TRP A 343 -3.37 -31.36 -1.11
N HIS A 344 -2.69 -30.30 -0.74
CA HIS A 344 -1.24 -30.20 -0.63
C HIS A 344 -0.86 -29.94 0.82
N LEU A 345 -0.57 -30.99 1.56
CA LEU A 345 -0.10 -30.85 2.93
C LEU A 345 1.43 -30.60 2.93
N PRO A 346 1.94 -29.70 3.76
CA PRO A 346 3.37 -29.50 3.93
C PRO A 346 4.01 -30.72 4.59
N LYS A 347 5.33 -30.89 4.46
CA LYS A 347 6.07 -31.97 5.16
C LYS A 347 5.87 -31.89 6.66
N GLU A 348 5.78 -30.68 7.21
CA GLU A 348 5.52 -30.39 8.62
C GLU A 348 4.47 -29.29 8.70
N LEU A 349 3.36 -29.58 9.37
CA LEU A 349 2.33 -28.58 9.68
C LEU A 349 2.84 -27.66 10.80
N LYS A 350 3.05 -26.38 10.47
CA LYS A 350 3.39 -25.31 11.44
C LYS A 350 2.19 -24.45 11.81
N THR A 351 1.10 -24.61 11.08
CA THR A 351 -0.16 -23.92 11.30
C THR A 351 -1.31 -24.85 10.98
N ARG A 352 -2.45 -24.67 11.66
CA ARG A 352 -3.69 -25.41 11.37
C ARG A 352 -4.57 -24.72 10.33
N ALA A 353 -4.11 -23.59 9.78
CA ALA A 353 -4.82 -22.81 8.77
C ALA A 353 -4.73 -23.46 7.38
N ILE A 354 -5.73 -23.19 6.54
CA ILE A 354 -5.86 -23.73 5.19
C ILE A 354 -6.04 -22.57 4.21
N GLN A 355 -5.28 -22.60 3.11
CA GLN A 355 -5.48 -21.67 2.01
C GLN A 355 -6.01 -22.40 0.79
N ILE A 356 -7.20 -22.04 0.33
CA ILE A 356 -7.71 -22.49 -0.98
C ILE A 356 -7.17 -21.52 -2.03
N VAL A 357 -6.53 -22.05 -3.09
CA VAL A 357 -5.89 -21.25 -4.15
C VAL A 357 -6.39 -21.69 -5.52
N TYR A 358 -6.71 -20.72 -6.38
CA TYR A 358 -7.16 -20.97 -7.76
C TYR A 358 -6.71 -19.87 -8.71
N SER A 359 -6.57 -20.22 -10.00
CA SER A 359 -6.09 -19.29 -11.02
C SER A 359 -7.21 -18.41 -11.58
N GLY A 360 -6.81 -17.39 -12.33
CA GLY A 360 -7.68 -16.62 -13.21
C GLY A 360 -8.05 -17.34 -14.50
N GLY A 361 -7.92 -16.62 -15.63
CA GLY A 361 -8.23 -17.13 -16.98
C GLY A 361 -9.57 -16.67 -17.52
N GLY A 362 -10.11 -15.54 -17.04
CA GLY A 362 -11.30 -14.87 -17.58
C GLY A 362 -12.58 -15.71 -17.51
N TYR A 363 -12.63 -16.72 -16.64
CA TYR A 363 -13.66 -17.78 -16.63
C TYR A 363 -13.74 -18.58 -17.95
N VAL A 364 -12.76 -18.46 -18.84
CA VAL A 364 -12.67 -19.23 -20.08
C VAL A 364 -11.84 -20.49 -19.88
N GLY A 365 -10.79 -20.40 -19.09
CA GLY A 365 -9.94 -21.50 -18.68
C GLY A 365 -9.41 -21.27 -17.26
N ASN A 366 -8.82 -22.29 -16.66
CA ASN A 366 -8.04 -22.18 -15.43
C ASN A 366 -6.94 -23.24 -15.38
N ALA A 367 -5.86 -22.96 -14.65
CA ALA A 367 -4.68 -23.80 -14.57
C ALA A 367 -4.27 -23.97 -13.08
N PRO A 368 -4.70 -25.03 -12.41
CA PRO A 368 -4.41 -25.26 -10.98
C PRO A 368 -2.91 -25.47 -10.68
N ASP A 369 -2.07 -25.73 -11.67
CA ASP A 369 -0.61 -25.80 -11.57
C ASP A 369 0.09 -24.66 -12.32
N GLY A 370 -0.65 -23.63 -12.75
CA GLY A 370 -0.11 -22.49 -13.47
C GLY A 370 0.67 -21.52 -12.58
N PHE A 371 1.28 -20.52 -13.23
CA PHE A 371 2.10 -19.49 -12.56
C PHE A 371 1.34 -18.66 -11.51
N GLU A 372 0.01 -18.63 -11.55
CA GLU A 372 -0.84 -17.95 -10.56
C GLU A 372 -1.07 -18.79 -9.31
N VAL A 373 -0.86 -20.11 -9.36
CA VAL A 373 -1.18 -21.04 -8.28
C VAL A 373 0.07 -21.72 -7.71
N ALA A 374 0.89 -22.30 -8.57
CA ALA A 374 1.98 -23.15 -8.12
C ALA A 374 3.03 -22.43 -7.26
N PRO A 375 3.49 -21.20 -7.57
CA PRO A 375 4.43 -20.48 -6.70
C PRO A 375 3.86 -20.24 -5.31
N MET A 376 2.60 -19.77 -5.21
CA MET A 376 1.96 -19.52 -3.91
C MET A 376 1.76 -20.80 -3.11
N ARG A 377 1.31 -21.87 -3.77
CA ARG A 377 1.18 -23.18 -3.13
C ARG A 377 2.50 -23.63 -2.50
N ARG A 378 3.59 -23.56 -3.26
CA ARG A 378 4.94 -23.94 -2.80
C ARG A 378 5.41 -23.05 -1.67
N TYR A 379 5.23 -21.74 -1.81
CA TYR A 379 5.58 -20.75 -0.80
C TYR A 379 4.87 -21.03 0.53
N LEU A 380 3.54 -21.22 0.52
CA LEU A 380 2.76 -21.47 1.74
C LEU A 380 3.07 -22.85 2.35
N ASN A 381 3.24 -23.88 1.53
CA ASN A 381 3.69 -25.18 2.02
C ASN A 381 5.09 -25.09 2.67
N GLY A 382 6.01 -24.31 2.10
CA GLY A 382 7.32 -24.02 2.70
C GLY A 382 7.22 -23.30 4.06
N LYS A 383 6.16 -22.51 4.27
CA LYS A 383 5.82 -21.89 5.58
C LYS A 383 5.12 -22.86 6.55
N GLY A 384 4.79 -24.08 6.12
CA GLY A 384 4.11 -25.09 6.94
C GLY A 384 2.58 -24.96 6.96
N MET A 385 1.97 -24.26 6.00
CA MET A 385 0.52 -24.11 5.84
C MET A 385 -0.01 -25.11 4.84
N ALA A 386 -1.17 -25.72 5.13
CA ALA A 386 -1.89 -26.54 4.17
C ALA A 386 -2.50 -25.71 3.05
N VAL A 387 -2.40 -26.23 1.81
CA VAL A 387 -2.97 -25.58 0.63
C VAL A 387 -3.90 -26.55 -0.08
N VAL A 388 -5.04 -26.04 -0.53
CA VAL A 388 -5.96 -26.76 -1.40
C VAL A 388 -6.01 -26.00 -2.73
N THR A 389 -5.59 -26.64 -3.82
CA THR A 389 -5.79 -26.04 -5.14
C THR A 389 -7.15 -26.45 -5.70
N MET A 390 -7.85 -25.49 -6.31
CA MET A 390 -9.17 -25.74 -6.89
C MET A 390 -9.15 -25.51 -8.39
N LYS A 391 -9.65 -26.50 -9.13
CA LYS A 391 -10.09 -26.32 -10.51
C LYS A 391 -11.60 -26.10 -10.50
N TYR A 392 -12.06 -24.92 -10.88
CA TYR A 392 -13.48 -24.62 -11.04
C TYR A 392 -13.92 -24.81 -12.49
N ARG A 393 -15.22 -24.90 -12.73
CA ARG A 393 -15.78 -25.08 -14.08
C ARG A 393 -15.45 -23.94 -15.03
N THR A 394 -14.92 -24.28 -16.17
CA THR A 394 -14.66 -23.43 -17.33
C THR A 394 -14.96 -24.23 -18.60
N PRO A 395 -15.30 -23.58 -19.73
CA PRO A 395 -15.48 -22.14 -19.95
C PRO A 395 -16.75 -21.56 -19.31
N ARG A 396 -16.97 -20.25 -19.46
CA ARG A 396 -18.17 -19.53 -18.99
C ARG A 396 -19.46 -20.26 -19.37
N PRO A 397 -20.44 -20.35 -18.44
CA PRO A 397 -21.70 -21.03 -18.76
C PRO A 397 -22.53 -20.21 -19.76
N ALA A 398 -23.04 -20.85 -20.79
CA ALA A 398 -23.99 -20.20 -21.71
C ALA A 398 -25.33 -19.94 -21.01
N GLY A 399 -25.89 -18.74 -21.17
CA GLY A 399 -27.18 -18.37 -20.62
C GLY A 399 -27.22 -18.05 -19.13
N LEU A 400 -26.06 -18.01 -18.47
CA LEU A 400 -25.90 -17.63 -17.06
C LEU A 400 -24.83 -16.54 -16.91
N PRO A 401 -24.79 -15.83 -15.77
CA PRO A 401 -23.68 -14.93 -15.46
C PRO A 401 -22.33 -15.64 -15.60
N LYS A 402 -21.31 -14.93 -16.10
CA LYS A 402 -19.98 -15.50 -16.39
C LYS A 402 -19.35 -16.27 -15.23
N HIS A 403 -19.64 -15.88 -14.01
CA HIS A 403 -19.09 -16.41 -12.77
C HIS A 403 -19.93 -17.55 -12.15
N GLN A 404 -21.19 -17.75 -12.60
CA GLN A 404 -22.17 -18.56 -11.87
C GLN A 404 -21.66 -19.96 -11.50
N THR A 405 -21.24 -20.76 -12.48
CA THR A 405 -20.80 -22.15 -12.20
C THR A 405 -19.51 -22.22 -11.39
N ALA A 406 -18.61 -21.25 -11.56
CA ALA A 406 -17.39 -21.15 -10.76
C ALA A 406 -17.72 -20.77 -9.29
N TRP A 407 -18.75 -19.95 -9.07
CA TRP A 407 -19.19 -19.57 -7.73
C TRP A 407 -19.87 -20.73 -7.00
N GLU A 408 -20.67 -21.52 -7.71
CA GLU A 408 -21.23 -22.77 -7.17
C GLU A 408 -20.12 -23.72 -6.71
N ASP A 409 -19.11 -23.92 -7.57
CA ASP A 409 -17.96 -24.77 -7.27
C ASP A 409 -17.16 -24.27 -6.06
N LEU A 410 -16.95 -22.95 -5.94
CA LEU A 410 -16.24 -22.38 -4.80
C LEU A 410 -16.99 -22.58 -3.49
N GLN A 411 -18.31 -22.31 -3.46
CA GLN A 411 -19.09 -22.50 -2.25
C GLN A 411 -19.05 -23.98 -1.81
N ARG A 412 -19.19 -24.89 -2.73
CA ARG A 412 -19.10 -26.34 -2.46
C ARG A 412 -17.70 -26.74 -1.99
N ALA A 413 -16.66 -26.22 -2.65
CA ALA A 413 -15.26 -26.46 -2.29
C ALA A 413 -14.96 -26.03 -0.84
N ILE A 414 -15.41 -24.84 -0.42
CA ILE A 414 -15.21 -24.37 0.95
C ILE A 414 -15.89 -25.31 1.95
N ARG A 415 -17.10 -25.79 1.65
CA ARG A 415 -17.82 -26.76 2.50
C ARG A 415 -17.08 -28.08 2.64
N ILE A 416 -16.56 -28.63 1.53
CA ILE A 416 -15.74 -29.84 1.52
C ILE A 416 -14.50 -29.66 2.40
N VAL A 417 -13.76 -28.57 2.17
CA VAL A 417 -12.54 -28.27 2.92
C VAL A 417 -12.83 -28.15 4.40
N ARG A 418 -13.88 -27.43 4.78
CA ARG A 418 -14.30 -27.29 6.18
C ARG A 418 -14.67 -28.61 6.82
N ALA A 419 -15.46 -29.42 6.16
CA ALA A 419 -15.90 -30.72 6.68
C ALA A 419 -14.74 -31.71 6.88
N LYS A 420 -13.73 -31.65 5.99
CA LYS A 420 -12.58 -32.58 6.01
C LYS A 420 -11.38 -32.07 6.82
N ALA A 421 -11.31 -30.80 7.16
CA ALA A 421 -10.19 -30.20 7.88
C ALA A 421 -9.83 -30.96 9.18
N PRO A 422 -10.78 -31.32 10.07
CA PRO A 422 -10.47 -32.02 11.31
C PRO A 422 -9.77 -33.37 11.10
N SER A 423 -10.17 -34.15 10.08
CA SER A 423 -9.54 -35.45 9.76
C SER A 423 -8.09 -35.34 9.29
N LYS A 424 -7.66 -34.13 8.92
CA LYS A 424 -6.29 -33.81 8.47
C LYS A 424 -5.48 -33.04 9.53
N GLY A 425 -6.00 -32.91 10.76
CA GLY A 425 -5.38 -32.15 11.84
C GLY A 425 -5.45 -30.62 11.67
N LEU A 426 -6.34 -30.16 10.77
CA LEU A 426 -6.50 -28.75 10.42
C LEU A 426 -7.75 -28.17 11.12
N ASP A 427 -7.82 -26.83 11.16
CA ASP A 427 -8.89 -26.10 11.82
C ASP A 427 -9.98 -25.69 10.80
N PRO A 428 -11.23 -26.19 10.94
CA PRO A 428 -12.32 -25.86 10.02
C PRO A 428 -12.73 -24.39 10.04
N ASP A 429 -12.36 -23.65 11.09
CA ASP A 429 -12.63 -22.21 11.24
C ASP A 429 -11.43 -21.33 10.87
N ARG A 430 -10.43 -21.90 10.19
CA ARG A 430 -9.24 -21.17 9.71
C ARG A 430 -8.99 -21.44 8.22
N ILE A 431 -9.96 -21.05 7.42
CA ILE A 431 -9.93 -21.23 5.96
C ILE A 431 -9.90 -19.87 5.27
N GLY A 432 -8.93 -19.68 4.38
CA GLY A 432 -8.86 -18.53 3.48
C GLY A 432 -8.98 -18.94 2.02
N ILE A 433 -9.36 -17.98 1.20
CA ILE A 433 -9.44 -18.13 -0.25
C ILE A 433 -8.50 -17.14 -0.94
N MET A 434 -7.94 -17.55 -2.08
CA MET A 434 -7.06 -16.72 -2.87
C MET A 434 -7.20 -17.04 -4.35
N GLY A 435 -7.30 -15.99 -5.16
CA GLY A 435 -7.31 -16.10 -6.60
C GLY A 435 -6.82 -14.86 -7.31
N SER A 436 -6.47 -15.01 -8.59
CA SER A 436 -5.93 -13.97 -9.46
C SER A 436 -6.88 -13.67 -10.61
N SER A 437 -6.93 -12.43 -11.10
CA SER A 437 -7.73 -12.05 -12.27
C SER A 437 -9.23 -12.40 -12.10
N ALA A 438 -9.81 -13.22 -12.96
CA ALA A 438 -11.17 -13.76 -12.79
C ALA A 438 -11.29 -14.59 -11.50
N GLY A 439 -10.22 -15.29 -11.08
CA GLY A 439 -10.14 -15.92 -9.76
C GLY A 439 -10.12 -14.89 -8.62
N GLY A 440 -9.53 -13.72 -8.83
CA GLY A 440 -9.61 -12.59 -7.90
C GLY A 440 -11.04 -12.07 -7.73
N HIS A 441 -11.80 -11.97 -8.81
CA HIS A 441 -13.24 -11.68 -8.75
C HIS A 441 -14.01 -12.78 -7.98
N LEU A 442 -13.74 -14.04 -8.30
CA LEU A 442 -14.33 -15.19 -7.60
C LEU A 442 -13.99 -15.16 -6.10
N THR A 443 -12.78 -14.72 -5.75
CA THR A 443 -12.35 -14.51 -4.35
C THR A 443 -13.20 -13.42 -3.69
N LEU A 444 -13.45 -12.31 -4.36
CA LEU A 444 -14.33 -11.26 -3.83
C LEU A 444 -15.75 -11.78 -3.64
N MET A 445 -16.31 -12.53 -4.58
CA MET A 445 -17.62 -13.15 -4.41
C MET A 445 -17.67 -14.11 -3.22
N GLY A 446 -16.68 -14.97 -3.08
CA GLY A 446 -16.58 -15.89 -1.93
C GLY A 446 -16.45 -15.16 -0.59
N ALA A 447 -15.80 -14.00 -0.58
CA ALA A 447 -15.62 -13.16 0.60
C ALA A 447 -16.88 -12.33 0.95
N THR A 448 -17.55 -11.75 -0.05
CA THR A 448 -18.60 -10.74 0.17
C THR A 448 -20.02 -11.29 0.07
N SER A 449 -20.22 -12.43 -0.58
CA SER A 449 -21.54 -12.97 -0.91
C SER A 449 -21.77 -14.37 -0.32
N SER A 450 -21.12 -14.69 0.81
CA SER A 450 -21.20 -16.02 1.45
C SER A 450 -22.59 -16.37 1.99
N ARG A 451 -23.43 -15.36 2.27
CA ARG A 451 -24.83 -15.54 2.72
C ARG A 451 -25.78 -15.89 1.58
N MET A 452 -25.39 -15.62 0.34
CA MET A 452 -26.18 -15.99 -0.83
C MET A 452 -25.84 -17.42 -1.23
N ARG A 453 -26.87 -18.26 -1.42
CA ARG A 453 -26.66 -19.60 -1.97
C ARG A 453 -26.46 -19.51 -3.48
N ALA A 454 -25.32 -20.02 -3.97
CA ALA A 454 -25.03 -20.07 -5.40
C ALA A 454 -25.86 -21.15 -6.12
N TYR A 455 -26.31 -22.18 -5.40
CA TYR A 455 -27.07 -23.33 -5.91
C TYR A 455 -28.04 -23.88 -4.86
N ALA A 456 -29.03 -24.66 -5.29
CA ALA A 456 -29.94 -25.36 -4.41
C ALA A 456 -29.21 -26.50 -3.66
N PRO A 457 -29.48 -26.71 -2.35
CA PRO A 457 -28.86 -27.81 -1.59
C PRO A 457 -29.09 -29.19 -2.22
N ILE A 458 -28.08 -30.02 -2.25
CA ILE A 458 -28.11 -31.38 -2.84
C ILE A 458 -27.86 -32.50 -1.83
N ASP A 459 -27.20 -32.21 -0.73
CA ASP A 459 -26.95 -33.13 0.37
C ASP A 459 -26.61 -32.37 1.67
N ALA A 460 -26.40 -33.11 2.78
CA ALA A 460 -26.13 -32.56 4.11
C ALA A 460 -24.85 -31.69 4.18
N LEU A 461 -23.91 -31.81 3.24
CA LEU A 461 -22.72 -30.97 3.21
C LEU A 461 -23.09 -29.50 2.92
N ASP A 462 -24.22 -29.24 2.29
CA ASP A 462 -24.68 -27.88 1.97
C ASP A 462 -25.24 -27.12 3.17
N ASP A 463 -25.38 -27.79 4.33
CA ASP A 463 -25.67 -27.14 5.60
C ASP A 463 -24.40 -26.63 6.30
N VAL A 464 -23.21 -27.07 5.86
CA VAL A 464 -21.92 -26.55 6.34
C VAL A 464 -21.73 -25.13 5.83
N PRO A 465 -21.32 -24.17 6.70
CA PRO A 465 -21.09 -22.78 6.27
C PRO A 465 -20.01 -22.65 5.21
N CYS A 466 -20.21 -21.76 4.20
CA CYS A 466 -19.22 -21.46 3.17
C CYS A 466 -18.51 -20.11 3.37
N LYS A 467 -18.69 -19.42 4.49
CA LYS A 467 -17.92 -18.21 4.81
C LYS A 467 -16.47 -18.56 5.09
N VAL A 468 -15.56 -17.63 4.79
CA VAL A 468 -14.13 -17.77 5.02
C VAL A 468 -13.61 -16.74 6.01
N GLN A 469 -12.43 -16.96 6.58
CA GLN A 469 -11.86 -16.12 7.61
C GLN A 469 -10.93 -15.02 7.05
N TRP A 470 -10.45 -15.19 5.83
CA TRP A 470 -9.72 -14.16 5.08
C TRP A 470 -9.80 -14.40 3.58
N ALA A 471 -9.51 -13.36 2.82
CA ALA A 471 -9.41 -13.42 1.38
C ALA A 471 -8.14 -12.70 0.88
N ILE A 472 -7.57 -13.17 -0.23
CA ILE A 472 -6.43 -12.56 -0.92
C ILE A 472 -6.80 -12.42 -2.39
N ALA A 473 -7.14 -11.20 -2.82
CA ALA A 473 -7.55 -10.90 -4.19
C ALA A 473 -6.38 -10.28 -4.96
N ILE A 474 -5.84 -11.03 -5.91
CA ILE A 474 -4.70 -10.61 -6.73
C ILE A 474 -5.20 -10.10 -8.08
N TYR A 475 -4.92 -8.83 -8.37
CA TYR A 475 -5.40 -8.11 -9.55
C TYR A 475 -6.82 -8.56 -10.00
N PRO A 476 -7.85 -8.47 -9.11
CA PRO A 476 -9.19 -8.91 -9.45
C PRO A 476 -9.70 -8.17 -10.69
N ALA A 477 -10.16 -8.95 -11.68
CA ALA A 477 -10.91 -8.43 -12.82
C ALA A 477 -12.41 -8.43 -12.47
N TYR A 478 -13.24 -7.76 -13.25
CA TYR A 478 -14.72 -7.80 -13.15
C TYR A 478 -15.33 -7.29 -11.83
N ALA A 479 -14.57 -6.71 -10.92
CA ALA A 479 -15.12 -6.16 -9.68
C ALA A 479 -15.84 -4.81 -9.90
N LEU A 480 -15.70 -4.20 -11.08
CA LEU A 480 -16.36 -2.96 -11.47
C LEU A 480 -17.26 -3.17 -12.68
N THR A 481 -18.36 -2.44 -12.71
CA THR A 481 -19.22 -2.29 -13.89
C THR A 481 -19.04 -0.89 -14.46
N ASP A 482 -18.63 -0.80 -15.71
CA ASP A 482 -18.44 0.46 -16.44
C ASP A 482 -19.23 0.51 -17.77
N GLY A 483 -20.17 -0.39 -17.94
CA GLY A 483 -20.93 -0.54 -19.18
C GLY A 483 -20.21 -1.34 -20.28
N LEU A 484 -18.98 -1.78 -20.04
CA LEU A 484 -18.12 -2.51 -20.97
C LEU A 484 -17.77 -3.92 -20.47
N ASP A 485 -18.70 -4.60 -19.81
CA ASP A 485 -18.50 -5.93 -19.22
C ASP A 485 -17.33 -5.96 -18.22
N CYS A 486 -17.20 -4.90 -17.42
CA CYS A 486 -16.12 -4.67 -16.46
C CYS A 486 -14.72 -4.50 -17.10
N HIS A 487 -14.64 -4.26 -18.38
CA HIS A 487 -13.41 -3.78 -19.00
C HIS A 487 -13.33 -2.27 -18.83
N ASN A 488 -12.47 -1.81 -17.95
CA ASN A 488 -12.11 -0.41 -17.93
C ASN A 488 -11.04 -0.14 -19.00
N THR A 489 -11.46 -0.01 -20.24
CA THR A 489 -10.60 0.28 -21.40
C THR A 489 -10.04 1.70 -21.38
N THR A 490 -10.52 2.59 -20.51
CA THR A 490 -10.04 3.98 -20.39
C THR A 490 -8.83 4.14 -19.50
N GLY A 491 -8.19 3.04 -19.11
CA GLY A 491 -7.02 3.08 -18.23
C GLY A 491 -7.35 3.10 -16.74
N GLY A 492 -8.56 2.73 -16.37
CA GLY A 492 -8.94 2.50 -14.99
C GLY A 492 -9.09 3.75 -14.12
N ASN A 493 -9.25 4.88 -14.74
CA ASN A 493 -9.30 6.17 -14.05
C ASN A 493 -10.71 6.72 -13.90
N ASP A 494 -11.72 5.94 -14.31
CA ASP A 494 -13.09 6.39 -14.24
C ASP A 494 -13.61 6.29 -12.80
N ASP A 495 -13.76 7.44 -12.16
CA ASP A 495 -14.38 7.54 -10.84
C ASP A 495 -15.89 7.19 -10.88
N SER A 496 -16.49 7.14 -12.07
CA SER A 496 -17.90 6.75 -12.28
C SER A 496 -18.15 5.25 -12.20
N ALA A 497 -17.12 4.41 -12.42
CA ALA A 497 -17.25 2.97 -12.32
C ALA A 497 -17.72 2.55 -10.92
N VAL A 498 -18.72 1.68 -10.85
CA VAL A 498 -19.30 1.18 -9.62
C VAL A 498 -18.95 -0.29 -9.40
N LEU A 499 -19.02 -0.74 -8.16
CA LEU A 499 -18.79 -2.16 -7.85
C LEU A 499 -19.85 -3.03 -8.52
N ALA A 500 -19.44 -4.19 -8.99
CA ALA A 500 -20.30 -5.18 -9.60
C ALA A 500 -21.41 -5.61 -8.62
N PRO A 501 -22.66 -5.73 -9.05
CA PRO A 501 -23.82 -5.94 -8.16
C PRO A 501 -23.82 -7.30 -7.46
N GLU A 502 -23.08 -8.27 -7.97
CA GLU A 502 -22.87 -9.58 -7.33
C GLU A 502 -21.99 -9.53 -6.09
N LEU A 503 -21.26 -8.42 -5.85
CA LEU A 503 -20.42 -8.21 -4.66
C LEU A 503 -21.26 -7.58 -3.55
N LEU A 504 -21.79 -8.37 -2.65
CA LEU A 504 -22.82 -7.97 -1.68
C LEU A 504 -22.29 -7.47 -0.34
N PHE A 505 -21.01 -7.27 -0.18
CA PHE A 505 -20.36 -6.77 1.05
C PHE A 505 -21.26 -6.71 2.28
N ASP A 506 -21.07 -7.59 3.23
CA ASP A 506 -21.88 -7.66 4.45
C ASP A 506 -21.01 -7.80 5.72
N MET A 507 -21.67 -7.99 6.88
CA MET A 507 -20.98 -8.12 8.18
C MET A 507 -20.10 -9.38 8.29
N ASP A 508 -20.29 -10.37 7.41
CA ASP A 508 -19.47 -11.59 7.34
C ASP A 508 -18.29 -11.44 6.35
N THR A 509 -18.19 -10.29 5.66
CA THR A 509 -17.05 -10.00 4.78
C THR A 509 -15.76 -10.04 5.59
N PRO A 510 -14.81 -10.97 5.29
CA PRO A 510 -13.60 -11.15 6.06
C PRO A 510 -12.54 -10.10 5.74
N PRO A 511 -11.52 -9.96 6.60
CA PRO A 511 -10.31 -9.23 6.25
C PRO A 511 -9.77 -9.67 4.91
N THR A 512 -9.49 -8.70 4.01
CA THR A 512 -9.09 -8.99 2.64
C THR A 512 -7.82 -8.22 2.28
N LEU A 513 -6.86 -8.92 1.69
CA LEU A 513 -5.67 -8.33 1.08
C LEU A 513 -5.89 -8.18 -0.42
N PHE A 514 -5.59 -7.00 -0.93
CA PHE A 514 -5.55 -6.69 -2.36
C PHE A 514 -4.12 -6.42 -2.81
N ILE A 515 -3.69 -7.05 -3.92
CA ILE A 515 -2.43 -6.72 -4.59
C ILE A 515 -2.72 -6.54 -6.09
N HIS A 516 -2.34 -5.39 -6.65
CA HIS A 516 -2.69 -5.04 -8.03
C HIS A 516 -1.56 -4.31 -8.74
N GLY A 517 -1.33 -4.59 -10.01
CA GLY A 517 -0.41 -3.82 -10.84
C GLY A 517 -1.01 -2.46 -11.22
N ASP A 518 -0.27 -1.36 -11.04
CA ASP A 518 -0.77 -0.02 -11.35
C ASP A 518 -1.03 0.19 -12.84
N ALA A 519 -0.22 -0.42 -13.70
CA ALA A 519 -0.36 -0.35 -15.17
C ALA A 519 -1.25 -1.47 -15.75
N ASP A 520 -1.99 -2.20 -14.91
CA ASP A 520 -2.88 -3.27 -15.34
C ASP A 520 -4.04 -2.73 -16.20
N GLY A 521 -4.28 -3.35 -17.36
CA GLY A 521 -5.40 -3.04 -18.24
C GLY A 521 -6.77 -3.31 -17.61
N TRP A 522 -6.85 -4.22 -16.63
CA TRP A 522 -8.04 -4.46 -15.79
C TRP A 522 -8.11 -3.55 -14.57
N ALA A 523 -7.58 -2.43 -14.67
CA ALA A 523 -7.55 -1.31 -13.73
C ALA A 523 -7.42 -1.67 -12.24
N ALA A 524 -6.37 -1.18 -11.61
CA ALA A 524 -6.20 -1.27 -10.16
C ALA A 524 -7.39 -0.71 -9.36
N MET A 525 -8.25 0.10 -10.00
CA MET A 525 -9.49 0.61 -9.42
C MET A 525 -10.48 -0.50 -9.01
N ASN A 526 -10.41 -1.71 -9.61
CA ASN A 526 -11.14 -2.87 -9.11
C ASN A 526 -10.79 -3.16 -7.64
N SER A 527 -9.51 -3.16 -7.29
CA SER A 527 -9.03 -3.35 -5.92
C SER A 527 -9.28 -2.12 -5.04
N VAL A 528 -9.02 -0.92 -5.55
CA VAL A 528 -9.17 0.32 -4.78
C VAL A 528 -10.62 0.53 -4.33
N LYS A 529 -11.60 0.41 -5.24
CA LYS A 529 -13.02 0.60 -4.90
C LYS A 529 -13.57 -0.51 -4.00
N ALA A 530 -13.15 -1.76 -4.20
CA ALA A 530 -13.51 -2.85 -3.31
C ALA A 530 -12.95 -2.63 -1.89
N TRP A 531 -11.69 -2.22 -1.78
CA TRP A 531 -11.06 -1.85 -0.52
C TRP A 531 -11.77 -0.66 0.16
N GLU A 532 -12.12 0.39 -0.58
CA GLU A 532 -12.87 1.54 -0.06
C GLU A 532 -14.24 1.13 0.50
N GLN A 533 -14.94 0.21 -0.19
CA GLN A 533 -16.22 -0.31 0.30
C GLN A 533 -16.05 -1.12 1.58
N MET A 534 -15.05 -2.00 1.65
CA MET A 534 -14.73 -2.74 2.88
C MET A 534 -14.41 -1.80 4.04
N ARG A 535 -13.63 -0.74 3.76
CA ARG A 535 -13.31 0.26 4.77
C ARG A 535 -14.55 1.00 5.30
N ARG A 536 -15.51 1.38 4.42
CA ARG A 536 -16.80 1.99 4.83
C ARG A 536 -17.58 1.08 5.77
N MET A 537 -17.40 -0.22 5.65
CA MET A 537 -18.02 -1.24 6.50
C MET A 537 -17.16 -1.63 7.71
N SER A 538 -16.08 -0.92 7.95
CA SER A 538 -15.11 -1.22 9.04
C SER A 538 -14.46 -2.61 8.93
N VAL A 539 -14.43 -3.19 7.72
CA VAL A 539 -13.69 -4.42 7.46
C VAL A 539 -12.21 -4.08 7.35
N GLN A 540 -11.41 -4.73 8.17
CA GLN A 540 -9.97 -4.51 8.20
C GLN A 540 -9.28 -5.12 6.98
N SER A 541 -9.11 -4.34 5.94
CA SER A 541 -8.55 -4.77 4.66
C SER A 541 -7.29 -3.99 4.31
N GLU A 542 -6.40 -4.64 3.55
CA GLU A 542 -5.10 -4.14 3.15
C GLU A 542 -5.03 -4.00 1.62
N LEU A 543 -4.33 -2.98 1.13
CA LEU A 543 -4.21 -2.71 -0.30
C LEU A 543 -2.78 -2.35 -0.68
N HIS A 544 -2.22 -3.06 -1.66
CA HIS A 544 -0.93 -2.76 -2.27
C HIS A 544 -1.07 -2.66 -3.78
N THR A 545 -0.74 -1.49 -4.34
CA THR A 545 -0.58 -1.34 -5.79
C THR A 545 0.90 -1.30 -6.15
N LEU A 546 1.27 -1.85 -7.30
CA LEU A 546 2.65 -2.01 -7.75
C LEU A 546 2.89 -1.20 -9.01
N ALA A 547 3.76 -0.18 -8.94
CA ALA A 547 4.05 0.72 -10.06
C ALA A 547 4.55 -0.03 -11.29
N LEU A 548 4.14 0.44 -12.47
CA LEU A 548 4.57 -0.07 -13.77
C LEU A 548 4.30 -1.57 -14.01
N ARG A 549 3.54 -2.24 -13.13
CA ARG A 549 3.21 -3.66 -13.29
C ARG A 549 1.87 -3.83 -13.98
N ASN A 550 1.89 -4.70 -14.99
CA ASN A 550 0.72 -5.08 -15.78
C ASN A 550 -0.04 -6.26 -15.14
N HIS A 551 -1.11 -6.69 -15.82
CA HIS A 551 -1.80 -7.94 -15.51
C HIS A 551 -0.81 -9.12 -15.51
N CYS A 552 -1.03 -10.11 -14.66
CA CYS A 552 -0.16 -11.30 -14.55
C CYS A 552 1.29 -10.99 -14.09
N PHE A 553 1.53 -9.94 -13.33
CA PHE A 553 2.85 -9.63 -12.75
C PHE A 553 3.46 -10.80 -11.94
N GLN A 554 2.65 -11.76 -11.54
CA GLN A 554 3.05 -12.97 -10.82
C GLN A 554 3.94 -13.92 -11.64
N ARG A 555 4.00 -13.76 -12.97
CA ARG A 555 4.75 -14.64 -13.84
C ARG A 555 6.26 -14.35 -13.79
N LYS A 556 6.63 -13.08 -13.94
CA LYS A 556 8.02 -12.65 -13.95
C LYS A 556 8.19 -11.38 -13.12
N ALA A 557 9.28 -11.29 -12.40
CA ALA A 557 9.62 -10.12 -11.61
C ALA A 557 11.13 -9.96 -11.42
N SER A 558 11.57 -8.72 -11.29
CA SER A 558 12.95 -8.41 -10.95
C SER A 558 13.17 -8.49 -9.44
N PRO A 559 14.24 -9.13 -8.96
CA PRO A 559 14.61 -9.10 -7.56
C PRO A 559 14.67 -7.67 -7.00
N GLY A 560 14.18 -7.49 -5.78
CA GLY A 560 14.15 -6.19 -5.12
C GLY A 560 12.97 -5.30 -5.52
N THR A 561 11.94 -5.82 -6.19
CA THR A 561 10.69 -5.12 -6.53
C THR A 561 9.49 -5.72 -5.80
N GLY A 562 8.41 -4.95 -5.66
CA GLY A 562 7.17 -5.40 -5.01
C GLY A 562 6.53 -6.61 -5.70
N SER A 563 6.65 -6.73 -7.02
CA SER A 563 6.19 -7.91 -7.75
C SER A 563 7.02 -9.17 -7.49
N TYR A 564 8.26 -9.04 -7.06
CA TYR A 564 9.10 -10.16 -6.64
C TYR A 564 8.75 -10.65 -5.22
N THR A 565 8.36 -9.75 -4.34
CA THR A 565 8.10 -10.01 -2.93
C THR A 565 6.61 -10.11 -2.57
N TRP A 566 5.70 -10.11 -3.55
CA TRP A 566 4.26 -10.04 -3.32
C TRP A 566 3.71 -11.16 -2.41
N MET A 567 4.32 -12.37 -2.45
CA MET A 567 3.91 -13.47 -1.57
C MET A 567 4.29 -13.21 -0.11
N ASP A 568 5.39 -12.48 0.13
CA ASP A 568 5.77 -12.07 1.48
C ASP A 568 4.71 -11.12 2.06
N ARG A 569 4.06 -10.26 1.24
CA ARG A 569 2.92 -9.40 1.65
C ARG A 569 1.75 -10.24 2.13
N ALA A 570 1.41 -11.29 1.37
CA ALA A 570 0.33 -12.19 1.78
C ALA A 570 0.64 -12.85 3.12
N TRP A 571 1.88 -13.31 3.34
CA TRP A 571 2.28 -13.89 4.62
C TRP A 571 2.31 -12.89 5.76
N GLU A 572 2.80 -11.67 5.54
CA GLU A 572 2.80 -10.56 6.50
C GLU A 572 1.39 -10.21 6.94
N PHE A 573 0.45 -10.07 5.99
CA PHE A 573 -0.96 -9.84 6.26
C PHE A 573 -1.56 -10.94 7.14
N LEU A 574 -1.35 -12.21 6.78
CA LEU A 574 -1.83 -13.35 7.56
C LEU A 574 -1.24 -13.36 8.97
N THR A 575 0.04 -13.02 9.10
CA THR A 575 0.74 -12.99 10.39
C THR A 575 0.24 -11.86 11.27
N ALA A 576 0.10 -10.65 10.72
CA ALA A 576 -0.39 -9.48 11.44
C ALA A 576 -1.81 -9.69 12.00
N LYS A 577 -2.64 -10.44 11.26
CA LYS A 577 -4.02 -10.81 11.66
C LYS A 577 -4.08 -12.07 12.53
N GLY A 578 -2.96 -12.75 12.78
CA GLY A 578 -2.95 -14.04 13.49
C GLY A 578 -3.69 -15.16 12.76
N LEU A 579 -3.85 -15.05 11.44
CA LEU A 579 -4.62 -15.98 10.62
C LEU A 579 -3.85 -17.24 10.23
N ASN A 580 -2.54 -17.21 10.32
CA ASN A 580 -1.62 -18.30 9.97
C ASN A 580 -1.06 -19.07 11.19
N ARG A 581 -1.74 -19.01 12.33
CA ARG A 581 -1.35 -19.72 13.58
C ARG A 581 -1.87 -21.14 13.63
#